data_98ed52315c1ffdaf8c9ce31b7197f4bc
#
_entry.id   98ed52315c1ffdaf8c9ce31b7197f4bc
#
_cell.length_a   1.000
_cell.length_b   1.000
_cell.length_c   1.000
_cell.angle_alpha   90.00
_cell.angle_beta   90.00
_cell.angle_gamma   90.00
#
_symmetry.space_group_name_H-M   'P 1'
#
loop_
_entity.id
_entity.type
_entity.pdbx_description
1 polymer ?
#
loop_
_entity_poly.entity_id
_entity_poly.type
_entity_poly.pdbx_seq_one_letter_code
_entity_poly.pdbx_strand_id
1 'polypeptide(L)'
;MARHGMRGFSPAKLRRRRSGARLTLEQLALLSGVGQQTLSAWETGRSEPTPHKLAAVAAALRVTVADLTAIPDHEVQLADLRFLQGLKQADVAKVLGVPLSMVSRMERAVSTPTETQLDALAQLYDVERAAVDTAWSRTRDAVLSSLRTR
;
A
#
# COMPACT_ATOMS: atom_id res chain seq x y z
N MET A 1 -3.70 -13.25 12.47
CA MET A 1 -2.93 -13.47 11.24
C MET A 1 -2.63 -12.13 10.57
N ALA A 2 -1.37 -11.87 10.32
CA ALA A 2 -1.02 -10.72 9.52
C ALA A 2 -1.51 -10.94 8.09
N ARG A 3 -2.38 -10.08 7.60
CA ARG A 3 -2.76 -10.09 6.20
C ARG A 3 -1.60 -9.54 5.39
N HIS A 4 -1.07 -10.34 4.48
CA HIS A 4 0.01 -9.90 3.59
C HIS A 4 -0.48 -9.01 2.45
N GLY A 5 -1.80 -8.83 2.35
CA GLY A 5 -2.43 -8.02 1.33
C GLY A 5 -2.57 -6.56 1.71
N MET A 6 -2.82 -5.76 0.71
CA MET A 6 -2.94 -4.31 0.84
C MET A 6 -4.29 -3.91 1.43
N ARG A 7 -4.27 -3.16 2.53
CA ARG A 7 -5.50 -2.59 3.11
C ARG A 7 -6.13 -1.61 2.12
N GLY A 8 -7.45 -1.65 2.03
CA GLY A 8 -8.21 -0.70 1.21
C GLY A 8 -8.22 -0.99 -0.28
N PHE A 9 -7.62 -2.09 -0.74
CA PHE A 9 -7.76 -2.49 -2.14
C PHE A 9 -9.23 -2.70 -2.50
N SER A 10 -9.63 -2.20 -3.68
CA SER A 10 -11.01 -2.28 -4.17
C SER A 10 -11.09 -3.18 -5.40
N PRO A 11 -11.61 -4.42 -5.27
CA PRO A 11 -11.86 -5.28 -6.41
C PRO A 11 -12.73 -4.63 -7.49
N ALA A 12 -13.75 -3.88 -7.08
CA ALA A 12 -14.66 -3.21 -8.01
C ALA A 12 -13.95 -2.12 -8.83
N LYS A 13 -13.05 -1.36 -8.20
CA LYS A 13 -12.27 -0.34 -8.91
C LYS A 13 -11.33 -0.96 -9.93
N LEU A 14 -10.68 -2.07 -9.58
CA LEU A 14 -9.82 -2.79 -10.52
C LEU A 14 -10.62 -3.27 -11.74
N ARG A 15 -11.75 -3.93 -11.51
CA ARG A 15 -12.60 -4.40 -12.58
C ARG A 15 -13.06 -3.25 -13.48
N ARG A 16 -13.48 -2.15 -12.86
CA ARG A 16 -13.96 -0.97 -13.60
C ARG A 16 -12.86 -0.37 -14.48
N ARG A 17 -11.65 -0.23 -13.93
CA ARG A 17 -10.52 0.31 -14.69
C ARG A 17 -10.11 -0.62 -15.82
N ARG A 18 -10.09 -1.93 -15.58
CA ARG A 18 -9.79 -2.91 -16.63
C ARG A 18 -10.83 -2.86 -17.75
N SER A 19 -12.11 -2.89 -17.39
CA SER A 19 -13.22 -2.83 -18.37
C SER A 19 -13.21 -1.52 -19.13
N GLY A 20 -12.94 -0.40 -18.46
CA GLY A 20 -12.82 0.91 -19.09
C GLY A 20 -11.68 0.98 -20.10
N ALA A 21 -10.61 0.23 -19.87
CA ALA A 21 -9.48 0.12 -20.79
C ALA A 21 -9.74 -0.91 -21.90
N ARG A 22 -10.89 -1.61 -21.86
CA ARG A 22 -11.28 -2.65 -22.82
C ARG A 22 -10.30 -3.81 -22.89
N LEU A 23 -9.77 -4.19 -21.72
CA LEU A 23 -8.84 -5.31 -21.59
C LEU A 23 -9.53 -6.51 -20.98
N THR A 24 -9.21 -7.70 -21.50
CA THR A 24 -9.55 -8.97 -20.84
C THR A 24 -8.57 -9.22 -19.71
N LEU A 25 -8.90 -10.16 -18.81
CA LEU A 25 -7.97 -10.59 -17.77
C LEU A 25 -6.66 -11.10 -18.36
N GLU A 26 -6.76 -11.87 -19.45
CA GLU A 26 -5.57 -12.39 -20.15
C GLU A 26 -4.69 -11.25 -20.67
N GLN A 27 -5.30 -10.26 -21.29
CA GLN A 27 -4.55 -9.10 -21.82
C GLN A 27 -3.89 -8.30 -20.71
N LEU A 28 -4.60 -8.06 -19.62
CA LEU A 28 -4.01 -7.35 -18.46
C LEU A 28 -2.88 -8.17 -17.84
N ALA A 29 -3.01 -9.49 -17.79
CA ALA A 29 -1.95 -10.38 -17.30
C ALA A 29 -0.68 -10.22 -18.16
N LEU A 30 -0.83 -10.20 -19.47
CA LEU A 30 0.30 -10.01 -20.38
C LEU A 30 0.98 -8.65 -20.18
N LEU A 31 0.19 -7.59 -20.03
CA LEU A 31 0.73 -6.23 -19.87
C LEU A 31 1.39 -6.01 -18.51
N SER A 32 0.84 -6.59 -17.47
CA SER A 32 1.30 -6.34 -16.10
C SER A 32 2.35 -7.34 -15.61
N GLY A 33 2.44 -8.52 -16.23
CA GLY A 33 3.26 -9.61 -15.72
C GLY A 33 2.66 -10.34 -14.54
N VAL A 34 1.43 -9.99 -14.13
CA VAL A 34 0.69 -10.67 -13.05
C VAL A 34 -0.20 -11.75 -13.67
N GLY A 35 -0.22 -12.94 -13.08
CA GLY A 35 -0.97 -14.08 -13.63
C GLY A 35 -2.46 -13.81 -13.73
N GLN A 36 -3.11 -14.36 -14.77
CA GLN A 36 -4.53 -14.19 -15.01
C GLN A 36 -5.38 -14.68 -13.84
N GLN A 37 -5.01 -15.82 -13.24
CA GLN A 37 -5.75 -16.38 -12.11
C GLN A 37 -5.62 -15.48 -10.87
N THR A 38 -4.45 -14.88 -10.67
CA THR A 38 -4.22 -13.91 -9.59
C THR A 38 -5.11 -12.70 -9.77
N LEU A 39 -5.17 -12.13 -10.98
CA LEU A 39 -6.04 -11.00 -11.28
C LEU A 39 -7.51 -11.34 -11.05
N SER A 40 -7.94 -12.53 -11.48
CA SER A 40 -9.31 -13.01 -11.27
C SER A 40 -9.61 -13.10 -9.76
N ALA A 41 -8.68 -13.65 -8.98
CA ALA A 41 -8.84 -13.75 -7.53
C ALA A 41 -8.97 -12.37 -6.86
N TRP A 42 -8.22 -11.38 -7.35
CA TRP A 42 -8.31 -10.00 -6.84
C TRP A 42 -9.69 -9.38 -7.18
N GLU A 43 -10.17 -9.56 -8.41
CA GLU A 43 -11.45 -8.99 -8.85
C GLU A 43 -12.65 -9.62 -8.16
N THR A 44 -12.52 -10.84 -7.68
CA THR A 44 -13.59 -11.56 -6.97
C THR A 44 -13.46 -11.49 -5.45
N GLY A 45 -12.41 -10.82 -4.94
CA GLY A 45 -12.18 -10.67 -3.51
C GLY A 45 -11.65 -11.92 -2.81
N ARG A 46 -11.24 -12.96 -3.56
CA ARG A 46 -10.69 -14.18 -2.98
C ARG A 46 -9.29 -14.01 -2.43
N SER A 47 -8.53 -13.05 -2.96
CA SER A 47 -7.22 -12.69 -2.45
C SER A 47 -6.98 -11.20 -2.61
N GLU A 48 -6.00 -10.68 -1.88
CA GLU A 48 -5.61 -9.28 -1.91
C GLU A 48 -4.24 -9.14 -2.57
N PRO A 49 -4.01 -8.08 -3.37
CA PRO A 49 -2.71 -7.88 -3.99
C PRO A 49 -1.65 -7.45 -2.98
N THR A 50 -0.40 -7.79 -3.29
CA THR A 50 0.73 -7.15 -2.65
C THR A 50 0.97 -5.78 -3.31
N PRO A 51 1.56 -4.81 -2.60
CA PRO A 51 1.78 -3.47 -3.17
C PRO A 51 2.56 -3.48 -4.47
N HIS A 52 3.60 -4.29 -4.54
CA HIS A 52 4.48 -4.38 -5.70
C HIS A 52 3.73 -4.88 -6.95
N LYS A 53 2.93 -5.92 -6.80
CA LYS A 53 2.14 -6.48 -7.92
C LYS A 53 1.03 -5.52 -8.32
N LEU A 54 0.38 -4.87 -7.37
CA LEU A 54 -0.67 -3.90 -7.68
C LEU A 54 -0.10 -2.69 -8.43
N ALA A 55 1.12 -2.25 -8.08
CA ALA A 55 1.80 -1.16 -8.79
C ALA A 55 2.03 -1.55 -10.26
N ALA A 56 2.42 -2.79 -10.54
CA ALA A 56 2.59 -3.27 -11.92
C ALA A 56 1.27 -3.25 -12.70
N VAL A 57 0.17 -3.64 -12.06
CA VAL A 57 -1.17 -3.60 -12.68
C VAL A 57 -1.62 -2.17 -12.90
N ALA A 58 -1.41 -1.29 -11.93
CA ALA A 58 -1.74 0.13 -12.07
C ALA A 58 -0.99 0.76 -13.26
N ALA A 59 0.31 0.48 -13.37
CA ALA A 59 1.12 0.95 -14.50
C ALA A 59 0.58 0.44 -15.85
N ALA A 60 0.20 -0.83 -15.91
CA ALA A 60 -0.38 -1.43 -17.12
C ALA A 60 -1.71 -0.76 -17.50
N LEU A 61 -2.50 -0.35 -16.52
CA LEU A 61 -3.77 0.35 -16.73
C LEU A 61 -3.59 1.86 -16.88
N ARG A 62 -2.35 2.37 -16.72
CA ARG A 62 -2.04 3.80 -16.75
C ARG A 62 -2.81 4.61 -15.71
N VAL A 63 -2.96 4.03 -14.53
CA VAL A 63 -3.58 4.68 -13.36
C VAL A 63 -2.61 4.62 -12.18
N THR A 64 -2.96 5.29 -11.10
CA THR A 64 -2.18 5.21 -9.85
C THR A 64 -2.69 4.06 -9.00
N VAL A 65 -1.86 3.62 -8.04
CA VAL A 65 -2.32 2.62 -7.05
C VAL A 65 -3.51 3.17 -6.26
N ALA A 66 -3.51 4.47 -5.95
CA ALA A 66 -4.63 5.12 -5.27
C ALA A 66 -5.96 4.96 -6.02
N ASP A 67 -5.91 4.95 -7.37
CA ASP A 67 -7.11 4.76 -8.20
C ASP A 67 -7.72 3.37 -8.04
N LEU A 68 -6.98 2.42 -7.47
CA LEU A 68 -7.41 1.04 -7.25
C LEU A 68 -7.71 0.77 -5.78
N THR A 69 -7.68 1.80 -4.94
CA THR A 69 -7.92 1.67 -3.49
C THR A 69 -9.09 2.56 -3.06
N ALA A 70 -9.59 2.32 -1.86
CA ALA A 70 -10.71 3.04 -1.28
C ALA A 70 -10.43 3.42 0.19
N ILE A 71 -9.19 3.84 0.50
CA ILE A 71 -8.85 4.33 1.85
C ILE A 71 -9.20 5.81 1.91
N PRO A 72 -10.12 6.23 2.81
CA PRO A 72 -10.38 7.64 3.02
C PRO A 72 -9.11 8.38 3.48
N ASP A 73 -8.92 9.61 3.04
CA ASP A 73 -7.74 10.41 3.37
C ASP A 73 -7.49 10.51 4.88
N HIS A 74 -8.57 10.63 5.66
CA HIS A 74 -8.49 10.77 7.11
C HIS A 74 -8.19 9.44 7.84
N GLU A 75 -8.08 8.33 7.11
CA GLU A 75 -7.79 7.01 7.67
C GLU A 75 -6.43 6.47 7.23
N VAL A 76 -5.69 7.21 6.41
CA VAL A 76 -4.40 6.74 5.87
C VAL A 76 -3.39 6.56 7.00
N GLN A 77 -2.83 5.35 7.09
CA GLN A 77 -1.81 4.97 8.05
C GLN A 77 -0.44 4.91 7.38
N LEU A 78 0.62 4.75 8.18
CA LEU A 78 1.98 4.78 7.66
C LEU A 78 2.23 3.71 6.58
N ALA A 79 1.80 2.48 6.82
CA ALA A 79 1.97 1.40 5.84
C ALA A 79 1.21 1.68 4.54
N ASP A 80 0.08 2.39 4.62
CA ASP A 80 -0.70 2.73 3.43
C ASP A 80 0.09 3.65 2.48
N LEU A 81 0.86 4.59 3.02
CA LEU A 81 1.71 5.47 2.21
C LEU A 81 2.73 4.67 1.40
N ARG A 82 3.31 3.63 2.02
CA ARG A 82 4.23 2.72 1.34
C ARG A 82 3.50 1.93 0.25
N PHE A 83 2.33 1.39 0.56
CA PHE A 83 1.51 0.63 -0.38
C PHE A 83 1.14 1.45 -1.61
N LEU A 84 0.78 2.71 -1.42
CA LEU A 84 0.40 3.60 -2.52
C LEU A 84 1.55 3.85 -3.49
N GLN A 85 2.80 3.69 -3.05
CA GLN A 85 3.98 3.82 -3.90
C GLN A 85 4.45 2.47 -4.45
N GLY A 86 3.76 1.38 -4.14
CA GLY A 86 4.12 0.05 -4.61
C GLY A 86 5.42 -0.49 -4.01
N LEU A 87 5.83 0.02 -2.84
CA LEU A 87 7.09 -0.31 -2.22
C LEU A 87 6.94 -1.42 -1.18
N LYS A 88 8.00 -2.24 -1.07
CA LYS A 88 8.15 -3.23 0.00
C LYS A 88 8.85 -2.57 1.20
N GLN A 89 8.70 -3.16 2.39
CA GLN A 89 9.44 -2.70 3.56
C GLN A 89 10.96 -2.70 3.32
N ALA A 90 11.46 -3.69 2.57
CA ALA A 90 12.89 -3.77 2.24
C ALA A 90 13.36 -2.57 1.42
N ASP A 91 12.53 -2.06 0.51
CA ASP A 91 12.86 -0.88 -0.29
C ASP A 91 13.00 0.36 0.61
N VAL A 92 12.08 0.51 1.54
CA VAL A 92 12.10 1.62 2.51
C VAL A 92 13.33 1.52 3.42
N ALA A 93 13.62 0.32 3.93
CA ALA A 93 14.79 0.08 4.77
C ALA A 93 16.09 0.49 4.07
N LYS A 94 16.19 0.17 2.79
CA LYS A 94 17.36 0.52 1.97
C LYS A 94 17.51 2.04 1.83
N VAL A 95 16.42 2.75 1.57
CA VAL A 95 16.43 4.22 1.44
C VAL A 95 16.80 4.89 2.77
N LEU A 96 16.26 4.38 3.87
CA LEU A 96 16.55 4.95 5.20
C LEU A 96 17.90 4.53 5.77
N GLY A 97 18.53 3.51 5.18
CA GLY A 97 19.79 2.96 5.70
C GLY A 97 19.61 2.28 7.05
N VAL A 98 18.50 1.61 7.27
CA VAL A 98 18.17 0.93 8.54
C VAL A 98 17.81 -0.53 8.28
N PRO A 99 17.86 -1.39 9.32
CA PRO A 99 17.38 -2.77 9.17
C PRO A 99 15.89 -2.84 8.84
N LEU A 100 15.48 -3.89 8.14
CA LEU A 100 14.08 -4.14 7.81
C LEU A 100 13.19 -4.12 9.06
N SER A 101 13.68 -4.67 10.17
CA SER A 101 12.97 -4.68 11.45
C SER A 101 12.59 -3.29 11.94
N MET A 102 13.41 -2.27 11.65
CA MET A 102 13.13 -0.88 12.04
C MET A 102 11.91 -0.36 11.28
N VAL A 103 11.82 -0.61 9.98
CA VAL A 103 10.66 -0.20 9.17
C VAL A 103 9.40 -0.89 9.70
N SER A 104 9.48 -2.20 9.97
CA SER A 104 8.37 -2.95 10.54
C SER A 104 7.92 -2.36 11.89
N ARG A 105 8.87 -2.00 12.75
CA ARG A 105 8.57 -1.40 14.06
C ARG A 105 7.90 -0.02 13.92
N MET A 106 8.32 0.79 12.97
CA MET A 106 7.67 2.07 12.70
C MET A 106 6.25 1.89 12.21
N GLU A 107 6.03 0.93 11.32
CA GLU A 107 4.69 0.64 10.76
C GLU A 107 3.75 -0.02 11.77
N ARG A 108 4.27 -0.57 12.86
CA ARG A 108 3.48 -1.08 13.99
C ARG A 108 3.38 -0.08 15.14
N ALA A 109 3.91 1.12 14.94
CA ALA A 109 3.97 2.21 15.94
C ALA A 109 4.75 1.84 17.22
N VAL A 110 5.69 0.89 17.11
CA VAL A 110 6.60 0.50 18.20
C VAL A 110 7.78 1.47 18.28
N SER A 111 8.21 2.00 17.14
CA SER A 111 9.26 3.01 17.06
C SER A 111 8.71 4.30 16.49
N THR A 112 9.10 5.43 17.09
CA THR A 112 8.76 6.76 16.59
C THR A 112 9.79 7.18 15.54
N PRO A 113 9.38 7.57 14.33
CA PRO A 113 10.32 8.08 13.34
C PRO A 113 11.04 9.34 13.84
N THR A 114 12.33 9.44 13.58
CA THR A 114 13.09 10.66 13.82
C THR A 114 12.71 11.72 12.80
N GLU A 115 13.08 12.98 13.06
CA GLU A 115 12.83 14.07 12.10
C GLU A 115 13.48 13.80 10.74
N THR A 116 14.71 13.28 10.73
CA THR A 116 15.42 12.90 9.51
C THR A 116 14.69 11.79 8.76
N GLN A 117 14.15 10.80 9.50
CA GLN A 117 13.36 9.72 8.90
C GLN A 117 12.03 10.21 8.33
N LEU A 118 11.37 11.14 9.05
CA LEU A 118 10.12 11.74 8.53
C LEU A 118 10.37 12.48 7.21
N ASP A 119 11.47 13.23 7.12
CA ASP A 119 11.84 13.95 5.89
C ASP A 119 12.13 12.97 4.74
N ALA A 120 12.89 11.91 5.01
CA ALA A 120 13.21 10.90 4.01
C ALA A 120 11.96 10.14 3.53
N LEU A 121 11.07 9.80 4.45
CA LEU A 121 9.81 9.14 4.11
C LEU A 121 8.88 10.05 3.31
N ALA A 122 8.82 11.33 3.68
CA ALA A 122 8.01 12.31 2.94
C ALA A 122 8.46 12.41 1.48
N GLN A 123 9.77 12.47 1.26
CA GLN A 123 10.33 12.51 -0.07
C GLN A 123 10.05 11.20 -0.83
N LEU A 124 10.25 10.06 -0.18
CA LEU A 124 10.04 8.74 -0.77
C LEU A 124 8.56 8.52 -1.15
N TYR A 125 7.64 8.93 -0.30
CA TYR A 125 6.21 8.74 -0.48
C TYR A 125 5.53 9.88 -1.23
N ASP A 126 6.28 10.90 -1.62
CA ASP A 126 5.79 12.09 -2.36
C ASP A 126 4.61 12.76 -1.64
N VAL A 127 4.80 13.02 -0.36
CA VAL A 127 3.83 13.71 0.49
C VAL A 127 4.55 14.70 1.38
N GLU A 128 3.80 15.59 2.00
CA GLU A 128 4.33 16.53 3.00
C GLU A 128 4.79 15.75 4.25
N ARG A 129 5.83 16.26 4.92
CA ARG A 129 6.30 15.68 6.18
C ARG A 129 5.18 15.52 7.20
N ALA A 130 4.31 16.53 7.32
CA ALA A 130 3.17 16.49 8.22
C ALA A 130 2.23 15.31 7.91
N ALA A 131 2.10 14.93 6.64
CA ALA A 131 1.28 13.79 6.25
C ALA A 131 1.86 12.47 6.74
N VAL A 132 3.19 12.33 6.72
CA VAL A 132 3.88 11.14 7.27
C VAL A 132 3.66 11.06 8.78
N ASP A 133 3.86 12.16 9.47
CA ASP A 133 3.70 12.24 10.93
C ASP A 133 2.26 11.93 11.33
N THR A 134 1.28 12.50 10.62
CA THR A 134 -0.14 12.22 10.85
C THR A 134 -0.47 10.75 10.59
N ALA A 135 0.05 10.17 9.52
CA ALA A 135 -0.17 8.76 9.20
C ALA A 135 0.40 7.85 10.28
N TRP A 136 1.58 8.16 10.80
CA TRP A 136 2.17 7.40 11.91
C TRP A 136 1.31 7.52 13.17
N SER A 137 0.85 8.73 13.50
CA SER A 137 -0.03 8.97 14.66
C SER A 137 -1.34 8.17 14.56
N ARG A 138 -1.92 8.11 13.38
CA ARG A 138 -3.11 7.29 13.13
C ARG A 138 -2.84 5.81 13.32
N THR A 139 -1.67 5.35 12.88
CA THR A 139 -1.24 3.96 13.10
C THR A 139 -1.16 3.67 14.60
N ARG A 140 -0.54 4.56 15.35
CA ARG A 140 -0.43 4.45 16.80
C ARG A 140 -1.80 4.40 17.46
N ASP A 141 -2.69 5.30 17.07
CA ASP A 141 -4.06 5.34 17.64
C ASP A 141 -4.82 4.05 17.34
N ALA A 142 -4.68 3.51 16.12
CA ALA A 142 -5.32 2.25 15.74
C ALA A 142 -4.78 1.07 16.57
N VAL A 143 -3.47 1.02 16.79
CA VAL A 143 -2.84 -0.01 17.62
C VAL A 143 -3.33 0.08 19.05
N LEU A 144 -3.33 1.28 19.63
CA LEU A 144 -3.79 1.49 21.01
C LEU A 144 -5.27 1.12 21.17
N SER A 145 -6.09 1.49 20.21
CA SER A 145 -7.51 1.15 20.21
C SER A 145 -7.71 -0.36 20.17
N SER A 146 -6.97 -1.05 19.32
CA SER A 146 -7.01 -2.52 19.21
C SER A 146 -6.63 -3.20 20.53
N LEU A 147 -5.65 -2.67 21.24
CA LEU A 147 -5.20 -3.24 22.51
C LEU A 147 -6.24 -3.04 23.64
N ARG A 148 -6.99 -1.93 23.61
CA ARG A 148 -8.00 -1.62 24.62
C ARG A 148 -9.28 -2.43 24.48
N THR A 149 -9.51 -3.04 23.33
CA THR A 149 -10.72 -3.85 23.07
C THR A 149 -10.50 -5.35 23.29
N ARG A 150 -9.34 -5.74 23.78
CA ARG A 150 -9.01 -7.13 24.08
C ARG A 150 -9.48 -7.55 25.47
#